data_202a0013bcfea3748424e51b2ba8f676
#
_entry.id   202a0013bcfea3748424e51b2ba8f676
#
_cell.length_a   1.000
_cell.length_b   1.000
_cell.length_c   1.000
_cell.angle_alpha   90.00
_cell.angle_beta   90.00
_cell.angle_gamma   90.00
#
_symmetry.space_group_name_H-M   'P 1'
#
loop_
_entity.id
_entity.type
_entity.pdbx_description
1 polymer ?
#
loop_
_entity_poly.entity_id
_entity_poly.type
_entity_poly.pdbx_seq_one_letter_code
_entity_poly.pdbx_strand_id
1 'polypeptide(L)'
;HMGITAENVAEKWDITRKEQDLFSVSSQTKALEAIKNKKFNDEIIDDNSLTDEYPRSGVTIESLSKLKPVFKKNGTVTAGNSSGINDGAAAVMLMSREESEKRGLKPLAKIISWATCGVEPALMGSGPIPASKKALEKAKWNIDDLDLVESNEAFAAQSIAVIKELKIPIEKVNVNGGAIALGHPIGASGSRIVV
;
A
#
# COMPACT_ATOMS: atom_id res chain seq x y z
N HIS A 1 9.52 3.82 17.34
CA HIS A 1 8.89 4.71 16.36
C HIS A 1 8.88 4.04 14.98
N MET A 2 7.75 4.07 14.27
CA MET A 2 7.59 3.35 12.99
C MET A 2 8.61 3.76 11.92
N GLY A 3 9.02 5.03 11.87
CA GLY A 3 10.08 5.46 10.98
C GLY A 3 11.44 4.81 11.27
N ILE A 4 11.73 4.49 12.53
CA ILE A 4 12.94 3.72 12.88
C ILE A 4 12.83 2.28 12.39
N THR A 5 11.66 1.66 12.50
CA THR A 5 11.47 0.31 11.94
C THR A 5 11.60 0.30 10.41
N ALA A 6 11.18 1.38 9.73
CA ALA A 6 11.37 1.54 8.30
C ALA A 6 12.86 1.67 7.91
N GLU A 7 13.66 2.41 8.70
CA GLU A 7 15.11 2.48 8.51
C GLU A 7 15.77 1.10 8.74
N ASN A 8 15.32 0.35 9.75
CA ASN A 8 15.82 -1.01 9.99
C ASN A 8 15.50 -1.95 8.81
N VAL A 9 14.32 -1.80 8.22
CA VAL A 9 13.94 -2.56 7.02
C VAL A 9 14.81 -2.14 5.83
N ALA A 10 15.02 -0.85 5.62
CA ALA A 10 15.89 -0.35 4.55
C ALA A 10 17.31 -0.92 4.67
N GLU A 11 17.86 -0.92 5.88
CA GLU A 11 19.20 -1.46 6.18
C GLU A 11 19.27 -2.98 5.95
N LYS A 12 18.27 -3.74 6.45
CA LYS A 12 18.26 -5.20 6.34
C LYS A 12 18.15 -5.71 4.91
N TRP A 13 17.43 -5.01 4.04
CA TRP A 13 17.20 -5.39 2.63
C TRP A 13 18.00 -4.56 1.63
N ASP A 14 19.01 -3.83 2.09
CA ASP A 14 19.88 -2.97 1.27
C ASP A 14 19.07 -2.06 0.32
N ILE A 15 18.03 -1.42 0.86
CA ILE A 15 17.15 -0.54 0.08
C ILE A 15 17.69 0.88 0.17
N THR A 16 18.14 1.38 -0.96
CA THR A 16 18.75 2.69 -1.05
C THR A 16 17.71 3.83 -0.97
N ARG A 17 18.16 5.01 -0.59
CA ARG A 17 17.35 6.24 -0.66
C ARG A 17 16.78 6.47 -2.06
N LYS A 18 17.58 6.25 -3.11
CA LYS A 18 17.16 6.42 -4.49
C LYS A 18 16.02 5.48 -4.90
N GLU A 19 16.09 4.21 -4.49
CA GLU A 19 15.00 3.25 -4.73
C GLU A 19 13.70 3.70 -4.05
N GLN A 20 13.78 4.18 -2.81
CA GLN A 20 12.64 4.68 -2.05
C GLN A 20 12.02 5.91 -2.72
N ASP A 21 12.83 6.86 -3.15
CA ASP A 21 12.35 8.07 -3.82
C ASP A 21 11.73 7.74 -5.20
N LEU A 22 12.32 6.82 -5.98
CA LEU A 22 11.74 6.34 -7.25
C LEU A 22 10.39 5.66 -7.04
N PHE A 23 10.27 4.81 -6.04
CA PHE A 23 9.02 4.17 -5.68
C PHE A 23 7.94 5.20 -5.35
N SER A 24 8.31 6.23 -4.59
CA SER A 24 7.40 7.31 -4.18
C SER A 24 6.93 8.16 -5.36
N VAL A 25 7.81 8.50 -6.29
CA VAL A 25 7.44 9.17 -7.55
C VAL A 25 6.47 8.32 -8.34
N SER A 26 6.71 7.01 -8.44
CA SER A 26 5.81 6.08 -9.13
C SER A 26 4.42 6.05 -8.48
N SER A 27 4.35 5.98 -7.14
CA SER A 27 3.07 6.00 -6.42
C SER A 27 2.27 7.28 -6.70
N GLN A 28 2.93 8.45 -6.64
CA GLN A 28 2.30 9.75 -6.95
C GLN A 28 1.82 9.81 -8.41
N THR A 29 2.63 9.37 -9.34
CA THR A 29 2.26 9.38 -10.78
C THR A 29 1.05 8.50 -11.05
N LYS A 30 1.05 7.26 -10.54
CA LYS A 30 -0.07 6.33 -10.68
C LYS A 30 -1.35 6.88 -10.06
N ALA A 31 -1.28 7.47 -8.86
CA ALA A 31 -2.44 8.05 -8.19
C ALA A 31 -3.04 9.22 -8.98
N LEU A 32 -2.22 10.13 -9.47
CA LEU A 32 -2.67 11.26 -10.29
C LEU A 32 -3.28 10.82 -11.62
N GLU A 33 -2.71 9.80 -12.27
CA GLU A 33 -3.29 9.21 -13.48
C GLU A 33 -4.63 8.52 -13.20
N ALA A 34 -4.73 7.78 -12.08
CA ALA A 34 -5.97 7.14 -11.67
C ALA A 34 -7.08 8.16 -11.39
N ILE A 35 -6.77 9.25 -10.69
CA ILE A 35 -7.69 10.37 -10.43
C ILE A 35 -8.13 11.01 -11.75
N LYS A 36 -7.19 11.34 -12.64
CA LYS A 36 -7.48 11.91 -13.96
C LYS A 36 -8.39 11.01 -14.79
N ASN A 37 -8.17 9.70 -14.71
CA ASN A 37 -8.95 8.70 -15.43
C ASN A 37 -10.20 8.24 -14.65
N LYS A 38 -10.56 8.90 -13.56
CA LYS A 38 -11.76 8.65 -12.75
C LYS A 38 -11.88 7.21 -12.22
N LYS A 39 -10.74 6.57 -11.94
CA LYS A 39 -10.70 5.17 -11.47
C LYS A 39 -11.34 4.96 -10.10
N PHE A 40 -11.35 5.99 -9.26
CA PHE A 40 -11.91 5.95 -7.91
C PHE A 40 -13.37 6.42 -7.81
N ASN A 41 -14.00 6.86 -8.92
CA ASN A 41 -15.33 7.48 -8.86
C ASN A 41 -16.41 6.55 -8.32
N ASP A 42 -16.32 5.25 -8.59
CA ASP A 42 -17.29 4.27 -8.13
C ASP A 42 -17.07 3.83 -6.66
N GLU A 43 -15.94 4.22 -6.08
CA GLU A 43 -15.52 3.85 -4.73
C GLU A 43 -15.73 4.99 -3.73
N ILE A 44 -15.62 6.25 -4.20
CA ILE A 44 -15.68 7.43 -3.35
C ILE A 44 -17.14 7.80 -3.07
N ILE A 45 -17.47 7.93 -1.78
CA ILE A 45 -18.74 8.51 -1.36
C ILE A 45 -18.64 10.02 -1.53
N ASP A 46 -19.53 10.58 -2.34
CA ASP A 46 -19.59 12.03 -2.60
C ASP A 46 -20.19 12.76 -1.38
N ASP A 47 -19.33 13.52 -0.70
CA ASP A 47 -19.70 14.46 0.35
C ASP A 47 -19.61 15.94 -0.09
N ASN A 48 -19.64 16.21 -1.42
CA ASN A 48 -19.37 17.48 -2.08
C ASN A 48 -17.89 17.83 -2.23
N SER A 49 -16.95 16.91 -1.99
CA SER A 49 -15.52 17.10 -2.25
C SER A 49 -14.92 15.89 -2.99
N LEU A 50 -15.27 15.72 -4.26
CA LEU A 50 -14.75 14.62 -5.10
C LEU A 50 -13.24 14.65 -5.34
N THR A 51 -12.53 15.65 -4.82
CA THR A 51 -11.09 15.80 -5.05
C THR A 51 -10.33 15.50 -3.77
N ASP A 52 -9.59 14.40 -3.78
CA ASP A 52 -8.62 14.10 -2.73
C ASP A 52 -7.52 15.17 -2.74
N GLU A 53 -7.31 15.84 -1.62
CA GLU A 53 -6.35 16.94 -1.47
C GLU A 53 -4.92 16.48 -1.20
N TYR A 54 -4.72 15.21 -0.83
CA TYR A 54 -3.41 14.72 -0.40
C TYR A 54 -2.44 14.40 -1.57
N PRO A 55 -2.86 13.83 -2.71
CA PRO A 55 -1.98 13.55 -3.84
C PRO A 55 -1.32 14.82 -4.38
N ARG A 56 0.00 14.75 -4.63
CA ARG A 56 0.81 15.91 -4.98
C ARG A 56 1.26 15.86 -6.43
N SER A 57 0.88 16.86 -7.20
CA SER A 57 1.40 17.06 -8.56
C SER A 57 2.85 17.54 -8.55
N GLY A 58 3.60 17.18 -9.59
CA GLY A 58 4.96 17.70 -9.80
C GLY A 58 6.05 17.13 -8.87
N VAL A 59 5.77 16.01 -8.21
CA VAL A 59 6.79 15.29 -7.44
C VAL A 59 7.80 14.65 -8.38
N THR A 60 9.08 14.97 -8.20
CA THR A 60 10.19 14.43 -9.01
C THR A 60 11.29 13.87 -8.11
N ILE A 61 12.17 13.07 -8.68
CA ILE A 61 13.37 12.56 -8.00
C ILE A 61 14.21 13.70 -7.44
N GLU A 62 14.39 14.79 -8.22
CA GLU A 62 15.18 15.95 -7.82
C GLU A 62 14.54 16.68 -6.63
N SER A 63 13.21 16.73 -6.57
CA SER A 63 12.51 17.33 -5.42
C SER A 63 12.64 16.47 -4.18
N LEU A 64 12.46 15.15 -4.30
CA LEU A 64 12.56 14.21 -3.18
C LEU A 64 13.99 14.09 -2.65
N SER A 65 15.01 14.09 -3.52
CA SER A 65 16.41 13.97 -3.12
C SER A 65 16.90 15.10 -2.19
N LYS A 66 16.23 16.25 -2.23
CA LYS A 66 16.54 17.40 -1.35
C LYS A 66 15.99 17.27 0.06
N LEU A 67 15.07 16.32 0.29
CA LEU A 67 14.48 16.10 1.61
C LEU A 67 15.49 15.45 2.56
N LYS A 68 15.50 15.93 3.80
CA LYS A 68 16.37 15.36 4.84
C LYS A 68 15.72 14.12 5.47
N PRO A 69 16.50 13.13 5.88
CA PRO A 69 16.03 12.03 6.73
C PRO A 69 15.37 12.56 8.00
N VAL A 70 14.24 11.94 8.38
CA VAL A 70 13.42 12.43 9.50
C VAL A 70 13.68 11.67 10.79
N PHE A 71 13.98 10.37 10.70
CA PHE A 71 13.95 9.48 11.86
C PHE A 71 15.35 9.07 12.37
N LYS A 72 16.32 9.00 11.50
CA LYS A 72 17.70 8.58 11.83
C LYS A 72 18.69 9.57 11.21
N LYS A 73 19.69 10.00 11.97
CA LYS A 73 20.80 10.78 11.43
C LYS A 73 21.50 9.95 10.33
N ASN A 74 21.66 10.50 9.15
CA ASN A 74 22.17 9.80 7.97
C ASN A 74 21.28 8.61 7.53
N GLY A 75 20.00 8.62 7.87
CA GLY A 75 19.03 7.64 7.40
C GLY A 75 18.60 7.89 5.95
N THR A 76 17.61 7.10 5.52
CA THR A 76 17.09 7.12 4.15
C THR A 76 15.61 7.49 4.06
N VAL A 77 14.89 7.38 5.19
CA VAL A 77 13.45 7.61 5.27
C VAL A 77 13.16 9.10 5.46
N THR A 78 12.36 9.66 4.57
CA THR A 78 12.01 11.07 4.53
C THR A 78 10.49 11.27 4.52
N ALA A 79 10.03 12.50 4.66
CA ALA A 79 8.62 12.83 4.48
C ALA A 79 8.10 12.55 3.05
N GLY A 80 8.98 12.48 2.05
CA GLY A 80 8.60 12.23 0.66
C GLY A 80 8.51 10.75 0.28
N ASN A 81 9.13 9.86 1.08
CA ASN A 81 9.07 8.41 0.86
C ASN A 81 8.38 7.64 2.01
N SER A 82 7.55 8.38 2.75
CA SER A 82 6.66 7.90 3.81
C SER A 82 5.23 8.33 3.49
N SER A 83 4.26 7.54 3.92
CA SER A 83 2.86 7.96 3.90
C SER A 83 2.61 9.10 4.89
N GLY A 84 1.57 9.89 4.65
CA GLY A 84 1.07 10.85 5.62
C GLY A 84 0.23 10.19 6.71
N ILE A 85 -0.02 10.94 7.78
CA ILE A 85 -1.04 10.64 8.76
C ILE A 85 -2.29 11.38 8.31
N ASN A 86 -3.32 10.65 7.91
CA ASN A 86 -4.50 11.20 7.26
C ASN A 86 -5.76 10.74 7.97
N ASP A 87 -6.81 11.51 7.84
CA ASP A 87 -8.17 11.09 8.16
C ASP A 87 -8.75 10.31 6.98
N GLY A 88 -9.61 9.35 7.26
CA GLY A 88 -10.27 8.57 6.23
C GLY A 88 -11.13 7.45 6.80
N ALA A 89 -12.10 7.03 6.04
CA ALA A 89 -12.97 5.91 6.35
C ALA A 89 -13.17 5.05 5.09
N ALA A 90 -13.36 3.76 5.28
CA ALA A 90 -13.73 2.83 4.22
C ALA A 90 -14.64 1.74 4.81
N ALA A 91 -15.59 1.28 4.02
CA ALA A 91 -16.54 0.26 4.44
C ALA A 91 -16.69 -0.82 3.36
N VAL A 92 -16.70 -2.07 3.77
CA VAL A 92 -17.01 -3.22 2.92
C VAL A 92 -18.12 -4.05 3.57
N MET A 93 -19.01 -4.57 2.77
CA MET A 93 -20.06 -5.48 3.24
C MET A 93 -19.63 -6.93 2.99
N LEU A 94 -19.56 -7.71 4.04
CA LEU A 94 -19.22 -9.13 3.99
C LEU A 94 -20.43 -10.00 4.35
N MET A 95 -20.63 -11.07 3.61
CA MET A 95 -21.66 -12.06 3.91
C MET A 95 -21.27 -13.43 3.37
N SER A 96 -21.97 -14.48 3.80
CA SER A 96 -21.81 -15.81 3.21
C SER A 96 -22.40 -15.86 1.80
N ARG A 97 -22.00 -16.87 1.01
CA ARG A 97 -22.59 -17.10 -0.31
C ARG A 97 -24.10 -17.34 -0.21
N GLU A 98 -24.52 -18.16 0.75
CA GLU A 98 -25.94 -18.50 0.95
C GLU A 98 -26.78 -17.25 1.26
N GLU A 99 -26.27 -16.35 2.08
CA GLU A 99 -26.97 -15.11 2.39
C GLU A 99 -27.01 -14.16 1.18
N SER A 100 -25.97 -14.12 0.38
CA SER A 100 -25.93 -13.34 -0.88
C SER A 100 -26.98 -13.85 -1.87
N GLU A 101 -27.06 -15.15 -2.07
CA GLU A 101 -28.04 -15.80 -2.95
C GLU A 101 -29.48 -15.57 -2.45
N LYS A 102 -29.73 -15.73 -1.14
CA LYS A 102 -31.02 -15.48 -0.52
C LYS A 102 -31.51 -14.04 -0.70
N ARG A 103 -30.60 -13.08 -0.69
CA ARG A 103 -30.91 -11.65 -0.88
C ARG A 103 -30.91 -11.22 -2.35
N GLY A 104 -30.58 -12.11 -3.28
CA GLY A 104 -30.44 -11.77 -4.69
C GLY A 104 -29.29 -10.79 -4.99
N LEU A 105 -28.27 -10.74 -4.12
CA LEU A 105 -27.12 -9.85 -4.27
C LEU A 105 -26.02 -10.54 -5.07
N LYS A 106 -25.42 -9.80 -6.01
CA LYS A 106 -24.27 -10.26 -6.78
C LYS A 106 -22.99 -9.88 -6.04
N PRO A 107 -22.15 -10.85 -5.58
CA PRO A 107 -20.88 -10.54 -4.98
C PRO A 107 -19.93 -9.86 -5.98
N LEU A 108 -19.18 -8.85 -5.54
CA LEU A 108 -18.11 -8.22 -6.32
C LEU A 108 -16.87 -9.12 -6.36
N ALA A 109 -16.56 -9.77 -5.23
CA ALA A 109 -15.42 -10.64 -5.09
C ALA A 109 -15.71 -11.77 -4.06
N LYS A 110 -14.85 -12.77 -4.05
CA LYS A 110 -14.83 -13.84 -3.04
C LYS A 110 -13.52 -13.83 -2.31
N ILE A 111 -13.56 -13.78 -0.97
CA ILE A 111 -12.37 -13.97 -0.14
C ILE A 111 -11.98 -15.45 -0.20
N ILE A 112 -10.83 -15.77 -0.75
CA ILE A 112 -10.32 -17.14 -0.88
C ILE A 112 -9.57 -17.56 0.37
N SER A 113 -8.68 -16.70 0.85
CA SER A 113 -7.88 -16.97 2.04
C SER A 113 -7.47 -15.67 2.73
N TRP A 114 -7.01 -15.80 3.95
CA TRP A 114 -6.38 -14.75 4.73
C TRP A 114 -5.40 -15.34 5.74
N ALA A 115 -4.41 -14.54 6.16
CA ALA A 115 -3.47 -14.93 7.18
C ALA A 115 -2.92 -13.74 7.94
N THR A 116 -2.50 -14.00 9.17
CA THR A 116 -1.74 -13.10 10.01
C THR A 116 -0.45 -13.78 10.47
N CYS A 117 0.60 -12.99 10.63
CA CYS A 117 1.89 -13.48 11.15
C CYS A 117 2.51 -12.42 12.08
N GLY A 118 3.14 -12.88 13.15
CA GLY A 118 4.05 -12.06 13.92
C GLY A 118 5.43 -12.01 13.27
N VAL A 119 6.13 -10.91 13.46
CA VAL A 119 7.53 -10.72 13.07
C VAL A 119 8.28 -10.02 14.19
N GLU A 120 9.59 -9.94 14.07
CA GLU A 120 10.41 -9.16 14.99
C GLU A 120 9.93 -7.71 15.05
N PRO A 121 9.65 -7.16 16.26
CA PRO A 121 9.11 -5.80 16.39
C PRO A 121 9.97 -4.72 15.71
N ALA A 122 11.29 -4.87 15.74
CA ALA A 122 12.20 -3.94 15.08
C ALA A 122 12.08 -3.90 13.54
N LEU A 123 11.44 -4.93 12.97
CA LEU A 123 11.22 -5.13 11.54
C LEU A 123 9.74 -5.26 11.20
N MET A 124 8.85 -4.62 11.97
CA MET A 124 7.39 -4.83 11.85
C MET A 124 6.87 -4.60 10.42
N GLY A 125 7.49 -3.72 9.64
CA GLY A 125 7.13 -3.49 8.24
C GLY A 125 7.30 -4.70 7.32
N SER A 126 8.03 -5.74 7.76
CA SER A 126 8.16 -7.01 7.03
C SER A 126 7.01 -7.99 7.24
N GLY A 127 6.06 -7.67 8.12
CA GLY A 127 4.91 -8.53 8.44
C GLY A 127 4.11 -9.04 7.23
N PRO A 128 3.88 -8.24 6.18
CA PRO A 128 3.20 -8.70 4.99
C PRO A 128 3.89 -9.88 4.29
N ILE A 129 5.22 -10.03 4.41
CA ILE A 129 5.98 -11.10 3.75
C ILE A 129 5.50 -12.50 4.21
N PRO A 130 5.62 -12.88 5.50
CA PRO A 130 5.17 -14.19 5.95
C PRO A 130 3.64 -14.32 5.92
N ALA A 131 2.89 -13.24 6.11
CA ALA A 131 1.43 -13.29 6.05
C ALA A 131 0.94 -13.61 4.64
N SER A 132 1.49 -12.97 3.61
CA SER A 132 1.14 -13.24 2.20
C SER A 132 1.54 -14.65 1.77
N LYS A 133 2.75 -15.11 2.13
CA LYS A 133 3.18 -16.50 1.85
C LYS A 133 2.18 -17.51 2.43
N LYS A 134 1.77 -17.31 3.69
CA LYS A 134 0.79 -18.18 4.36
C LYS A 134 -0.60 -18.08 3.74
N ALA A 135 -1.04 -16.91 3.28
CA ALA A 135 -2.32 -16.75 2.60
C ALA A 135 -2.32 -17.45 1.23
N LEU A 136 -1.25 -17.31 0.45
CA LEU A 136 -1.08 -18.00 -0.83
C LEU A 136 -1.06 -19.53 -0.65
N GLU A 137 -0.31 -20.03 0.34
CA GLU A 137 -0.29 -21.46 0.68
C GLU A 137 -1.69 -22.01 0.97
N LYS A 138 -2.48 -21.31 1.81
CA LYS A 138 -3.88 -21.68 2.10
C LYS A 138 -4.76 -21.64 0.86
N ALA A 139 -4.57 -20.69 -0.02
CA ALA A 139 -5.28 -20.57 -1.29
C ALA A 139 -4.84 -21.64 -2.31
N LYS A 140 -3.68 -22.27 -2.11
CA LYS A 140 -2.98 -23.12 -3.08
C LYS A 140 -2.64 -22.36 -4.36
N TRP A 141 -2.26 -21.09 -4.22
CA TRP A 141 -1.85 -20.19 -5.28
C TRP A 141 -0.35 -19.90 -5.19
N ASN A 142 0.24 -19.65 -6.33
CA ASN A 142 1.59 -19.11 -6.46
C ASN A 142 1.53 -17.62 -6.69
N ILE A 143 2.68 -16.95 -6.57
CA ILE A 143 2.77 -15.51 -6.82
C ILE A 143 2.42 -15.14 -8.28
N ASP A 144 2.72 -16.02 -9.22
CA ASP A 144 2.45 -15.83 -10.64
C ASP A 144 0.95 -15.89 -10.98
N ASP A 145 0.14 -16.53 -10.13
CA ASP A 145 -1.31 -16.62 -10.28
C ASP A 145 -2.01 -15.28 -9.92
N LEU A 146 -1.27 -14.31 -9.36
CA LEU A 146 -1.83 -13.01 -9.00
C LEU A 146 -1.84 -12.08 -10.22
N ASP A 147 -2.99 -11.48 -10.49
CA ASP A 147 -3.13 -10.46 -11.52
C ASP A 147 -2.75 -9.08 -10.97
N LEU A 148 -3.21 -8.74 -9.76
CA LEU A 148 -2.99 -7.47 -9.09
C LEU A 148 -2.67 -7.68 -7.61
N VAL A 149 -1.94 -6.74 -7.03
CA VAL A 149 -1.58 -6.70 -5.61
C VAL A 149 -1.78 -5.29 -5.09
N GLU A 150 -2.68 -5.12 -4.14
CA GLU A 150 -2.78 -3.89 -3.34
C GLU A 150 -2.01 -4.08 -2.03
N SER A 151 -1.01 -3.27 -1.81
CA SER A 151 -0.14 -3.31 -0.64
C SER A 151 -0.04 -1.92 -0.02
N ASN A 152 -0.34 -1.81 1.28
CA ASN A 152 -0.27 -0.52 1.95
C ASN A 152 1.17 0.01 1.99
N GLU A 153 1.36 1.23 1.48
CA GLU A 153 2.65 1.91 1.40
C GLU A 153 2.89 2.79 2.64
N ALA A 154 2.99 2.19 3.82
CA ALA A 154 3.32 2.96 5.01
C ALA A 154 4.67 3.68 4.87
N PHE A 155 5.64 3.00 4.26
CA PHE A 155 6.97 3.50 3.88
C PHE A 155 7.41 2.86 2.57
N ALA A 156 8.10 3.59 1.71
CA ALA A 156 8.67 3.04 0.48
C ALA A 156 9.65 1.89 0.77
N ALA A 157 10.49 2.03 1.81
CA ALA A 157 11.44 1.00 2.24
C ALA A 157 10.73 -0.34 2.53
N GLN A 158 9.64 -0.30 3.32
CA GLN A 158 8.86 -1.48 3.67
C GLN A 158 8.17 -2.08 2.45
N SER A 159 7.59 -1.27 1.58
CA SER A 159 6.91 -1.74 0.36
C SER A 159 7.88 -2.43 -0.59
N ILE A 160 9.06 -1.84 -0.81
CA ILE A 160 10.12 -2.43 -1.65
C ILE A 160 10.60 -3.76 -1.07
N ALA A 161 10.79 -3.85 0.26
CA ALA A 161 11.19 -5.10 0.91
C ALA A 161 10.17 -6.22 0.66
N VAL A 162 8.88 -5.92 0.82
CA VAL A 162 7.79 -6.88 0.57
C VAL A 162 7.79 -7.35 -0.89
N ILE A 163 7.88 -6.42 -1.83
CA ILE A 163 7.90 -6.70 -3.27
C ILE A 163 9.09 -7.58 -3.64
N LYS A 164 10.30 -7.24 -3.18
CA LYS A 164 11.53 -8.01 -3.43
C LYS A 164 11.44 -9.43 -2.87
N GLU A 165 11.01 -9.58 -1.61
CA GLU A 165 10.95 -10.88 -0.93
C GLU A 165 9.86 -11.81 -1.48
N LEU A 166 8.76 -11.26 -1.92
CA LEU A 166 7.67 -12.02 -2.54
C LEU A 166 7.88 -12.19 -4.04
N LYS A 167 8.86 -11.51 -4.63
CA LYS A 167 9.16 -11.51 -6.08
C LYS A 167 7.95 -11.08 -6.91
N ILE A 168 7.19 -10.11 -6.42
CA ILE A 168 6.02 -9.60 -7.14
C ILE A 168 6.49 -8.70 -8.28
N PRO A 169 5.99 -8.89 -9.53
CA PRO A 169 6.23 -7.93 -10.60
C PRO A 169 5.70 -6.55 -10.23
N ILE A 170 6.54 -5.53 -10.29
CA ILE A 170 6.21 -4.18 -9.80
C ILE A 170 5.05 -3.53 -10.55
N GLU A 171 4.82 -3.93 -11.79
CA GLU A 171 3.69 -3.48 -12.62
C GLU A 171 2.34 -3.98 -12.12
N LYS A 172 2.31 -5.06 -11.33
CA LYS A 172 1.10 -5.59 -10.70
C LYS A 172 0.76 -4.90 -9.38
N VAL A 173 1.69 -4.11 -8.81
CA VAL A 173 1.54 -3.53 -7.46
C VAL A 173 0.98 -2.14 -7.51
N ASN A 174 -0.09 -1.90 -6.72
CA ASN A 174 -0.68 -0.58 -6.51
C ASN A 174 -0.83 0.17 -7.84
N VAL A 175 -1.56 -0.42 -8.76
CA VAL A 175 -1.68 0.09 -10.15
C VAL A 175 -2.31 1.47 -10.24
N ASN A 176 -3.06 1.86 -9.22
CA ASN A 176 -3.68 3.17 -9.07
C ASN A 176 -2.97 4.08 -8.04
N GLY A 177 -1.71 3.77 -7.69
CA GLY A 177 -0.99 4.42 -6.60
C GLY A 177 -1.32 3.84 -5.23
N GLY A 178 -0.59 4.22 -4.21
CA GLY A 178 -0.78 3.72 -2.85
C GLY A 178 -0.67 4.81 -1.78
N ALA A 179 -0.50 4.40 -0.53
CA ALA A 179 -0.61 5.28 0.63
C ALA A 179 0.41 6.44 0.67
N ILE A 180 1.54 6.34 0.00
CA ILE A 180 2.49 7.46 -0.12
C ILE A 180 1.83 8.63 -0.85
N ALA A 181 1.03 8.34 -1.88
CA ALA A 181 0.30 9.34 -2.64
C ALA A 181 -1.10 9.63 -2.08
N LEU A 182 -1.83 8.60 -1.65
CA LEU A 182 -3.24 8.68 -1.25
C LEU A 182 -3.43 8.95 0.26
N GLY A 183 -2.38 8.77 1.06
CA GLY A 183 -2.45 8.87 2.51
C GLY A 183 -2.68 7.53 3.21
N HIS A 184 -2.49 7.53 4.55
CA HIS A 184 -2.59 6.34 5.38
C HIS A 184 -3.43 6.58 6.63
N PRO A 185 -4.76 6.61 6.49
CA PRO A 185 -5.66 6.59 7.65
C PRO A 185 -5.58 5.21 8.30
N ILE A 186 -4.77 5.06 9.33
CA ILE A 186 -4.33 3.77 9.91
C ILE A 186 -5.52 2.82 10.17
N GLY A 187 -6.60 3.33 10.75
CA GLY A 187 -7.80 2.55 11.04
C GLY A 187 -8.63 2.16 9.82
N ALA A 188 -8.47 2.83 8.69
CA ALA A 188 -9.24 2.59 7.46
C ALA A 188 -8.42 1.90 6.35
N SER A 189 -7.09 1.98 6.38
CA SER A 189 -6.24 1.51 5.27
C SER A 189 -6.45 0.06 4.90
N GLY A 190 -6.72 -0.83 5.87
CA GLY A 190 -7.02 -2.24 5.59
C GLY A 190 -8.27 -2.41 4.74
N SER A 191 -9.35 -1.70 5.06
CA SER A 191 -10.59 -1.71 4.26
C SER A 191 -10.40 -0.99 2.94
N ARG A 192 -9.68 0.14 2.91
CA ARG A 192 -9.41 0.93 1.69
C ARG A 192 -8.74 0.08 0.60
N ILE A 193 -7.74 -0.73 0.93
CA ILE A 193 -7.07 -1.57 -0.08
C ILE A 193 -7.92 -2.78 -0.55
N VAL A 194 -9.05 -3.06 0.10
CA VAL A 194 -10.00 -4.09 -0.33
C VAL A 194 -11.08 -3.52 -1.24
N VAL A 195 -11.42 -2.24 -1.06
CA VAL A 195 -12.36 -1.50 -1.92
C VAL A 195 -11.79 -1.33 -3.31
#